data_801fc675ba4de167f1e804317e1bb2af
#
_entry.id   801fc675ba4de167f1e804317e1bb2af
#
_cell.length_a   1.000
_cell.length_b   1.000
_cell.length_c   1.000
_cell.angle_alpha   90.00
_cell.angle_beta   90.00
_cell.angle_gamma   90.00
#
_symmetry.space_group_name_H-M   'P 1'
#
loop_
_entity.id
_entity.type
_entity.pdbx_description
1 polymer ?
#
loop_
_entity_poly.entity_id
_entity_poly.type
_entity_poly.pdbx_seq_one_letter_code
_entity_poly.pdbx_strand_id
1 'polypeptide(L)'
;KMLDAWLDNYFKTGLPGKAILNRDEDSEYWPRLNTEIHAWINWTWPISDIESFCNAFSHPHSGAKTEINGTDVRIFKIKSFKKKKKFHSFQTGLIFKKSKKNIFIAHGEGYLVLDTDDLYPKSVKPRLGDRFFTSSKKIENSFSTRIQYTPDGKVIKEI
;
A
#
# COMPACT_ATOMS: atom_id res chain seq x y z
N LYS A 1 -28.57 -1.88 -10.07
CA LYS A 1 -29.47 -2.98 -9.57
C LYS A 1 -29.99 -2.76 -8.15
N MET A 2 -29.14 -2.47 -7.12
CA MET A 2 -29.63 -2.16 -5.76
C MET A 2 -30.30 -0.80 -5.65
N LEU A 3 -29.71 0.24 -6.25
CA LEU A 3 -30.26 1.59 -6.28
C LEU A 3 -31.59 1.64 -7.03
N ASP A 4 -31.70 0.94 -8.15
CA ASP A 4 -32.94 0.87 -8.95
C ASP A 4 -34.08 0.25 -8.14
N ALA A 5 -33.82 -0.88 -7.47
CA ALA A 5 -34.81 -1.53 -6.61
C ALA A 5 -35.24 -0.64 -5.42
N TRP A 6 -34.31 0.13 -4.85
CA TRP A 6 -34.61 1.07 -3.77
C TRP A 6 -35.44 2.25 -4.28
N LEU A 7 -35.12 2.82 -5.43
CA LEU A 7 -35.86 3.89 -6.06
C LEU A 7 -37.28 3.43 -6.42
N ASP A 8 -37.43 2.25 -7.02
CA ASP A 8 -38.74 1.66 -7.35
C ASP A 8 -39.62 1.48 -6.10
N ASN A 9 -39.02 1.05 -4.99
CA ASN A 9 -39.75 0.92 -3.72
C ASN A 9 -40.15 2.28 -3.17
N TYR A 10 -39.26 3.27 -3.20
CA TYR A 10 -39.57 4.63 -2.74
C TYR A 10 -40.67 5.29 -3.55
N PHE A 11 -40.65 5.19 -4.88
CA PHE A 11 -41.68 5.73 -5.74
C PHE A 11 -43.04 5.03 -5.58
N LYS A 12 -43.08 3.76 -5.19
CA LYS A 12 -44.32 3.02 -4.96
C LYS A 12 -44.91 3.24 -3.57
N THR A 13 -44.10 3.42 -2.56
CA THR A 13 -44.53 3.42 -1.16
C THR A 13 -44.46 4.81 -0.51
N GLY A 14 -43.69 5.74 -1.09
CA GLY A 14 -43.38 7.05 -0.50
C GLY A 14 -42.52 6.95 0.78
N LEU A 15 -42.09 5.75 1.17
CA LEU A 15 -41.32 5.51 2.37
C LEU A 15 -39.86 5.34 2.03
N PRO A 16 -38.94 6.06 2.70
CA PRO A 16 -37.52 5.72 2.63
C PRO A 16 -37.33 4.27 3.11
N GLY A 17 -36.47 3.51 2.46
CA GLY A 17 -36.16 2.17 2.89
C GLY A 17 -35.79 2.13 4.38
N LYS A 18 -35.92 0.95 4.99
CA LYS A 18 -35.60 0.77 6.42
C LYS A 18 -34.20 1.32 6.72
N ALA A 19 -34.14 2.33 7.58
CA ALA A 19 -32.86 2.90 8.00
C ALA A 19 -32.04 1.78 8.68
N ILE A 20 -30.83 1.53 8.18
CA ILE A 20 -29.85 0.72 8.89
C ILE A 20 -29.28 1.64 9.97
N LEU A 21 -29.73 1.46 11.20
CA LEU A 21 -29.13 2.10 12.36
C LEU A 21 -27.78 1.43 12.58
N ASN A 22 -26.70 2.10 12.21
CA ASN A 22 -25.37 1.71 12.69
C ASN A 22 -25.37 1.95 14.19
N ARG A 23 -25.27 0.88 14.97
CA ARG A 23 -25.07 0.98 16.41
C ARG A 23 -23.64 1.41 16.65
N ASP A 24 -23.41 2.35 17.55
CA ASP A 24 -22.05 2.76 17.93
C ASP A 24 -21.19 1.57 18.41
N GLU A 25 -21.84 0.55 18.99
CA GLU A 25 -21.24 -0.71 19.43
C GLU A 25 -20.63 -1.55 18.28
N ASP A 26 -21.17 -1.41 17.05
CA ASP A 26 -20.73 -2.13 15.85
C ASP A 26 -19.80 -1.26 14.99
N SER A 27 -19.49 -0.04 15.44
CA SER A 27 -18.69 0.89 14.66
C SER A 27 -17.19 0.65 14.89
N GLU A 28 -16.44 0.42 13.81
CA GLU A 28 -14.98 0.29 13.85
C GLU A 28 -14.34 1.58 13.33
N TYR A 29 -13.33 2.07 14.05
CA TYR A 29 -12.57 3.23 13.61
C TYR A 29 -11.41 2.80 12.71
N TRP A 30 -11.48 3.20 11.45
CA TRP A 30 -10.39 3.04 10.49
C TRP A 30 -9.76 4.40 10.20
N PRO A 31 -8.51 4.64 10.62
CA PRO A 31 -7.84 5.92 10.38
C PRO A 31 -7.66 6.16 8.89
N ARG A 32 -7.94 7.38 8.44
CA ARG A 32 -7.63 7.82 7.08
C ARG A 32 -6.11 7.95 6.94
N LEU A 33 -5.53 7.19 6.01
CA LEU A 33 -4.10 7.22 5.76
C LEU A 33 -3.70 8.38 4.84
N ASN A 34 -2.53 8.95 5.12
CA ASN A 34 -1.86 9.92 4.25
C ASN A 34 -0.68 9.23 3.56
N THR A 35 -0.63 9.30 2.23
CA THR A 35 0.41 8.62 1.45
C THR A 35 1.83 9.11 1.78
N GLU A 36 2.00 10.41 2.08
CA GLU A 36 3.32 10.97 2.37
C GLU A 36 3.89 10.50 3.71
N ILE A 37 3.04 10.12 4.64
CA ILE A 37 3.43 9.72 6.00
C ILE A 37 3.37 8.20 6.15
N HIS A 38 2.26 7.57 5.72
CA HIS A 38 1.96 6.20 6.06
C HIS A 38 2.40 5.15 5.02
N ALA A 39 2.73 5.58 3.78
CA ALA A 39 2.96 4.64 2.67
C ALA A 39 4.33 3.95 2.69
N TRP A 40 5.01 3.84 3.83
CA TRP A 40 6.32 3.19 3.93
C TRP A 40 6.18 1.66 3.96
N ILE A 41 6.79 0.98 3.00
CA ILE A 41 6.79 -0.48 2.89
C ILE A 41 7.63 -1.08 4.01
N ASN A 42 7.04 -1.94 4.81
CA ASN A 42 7.80 -2.79 5.73
C ASN A 42 8.10 -4.14 5.03
N TRP A 43 9.34 -4.32 4.65
CA TRP A 43 9.81 -5.52 3.92
C TRP A 43 9.75 -6.82 4.74
N THR A 44 9.46 -6.74 6.04
CA THR A 44 9.27 -7.93 6.91
C THR A 44 7.85 -8.46 6.92
N TRP A 45 6.89 -7.75 6.32
CA TRP A 45 5.51 -8.21 6.20
C TRP A 45 5.40 -9.45 5.31
N PRO A 46 4.30 -10.23 5.44
CA PRO A 46 3.98 -11.27 4.47
C PRO A 46 4.01 -10.74 3.04
N ILE A 47 4.48 -11.57 2.11
CA ILE A 47 4.68 -11.12 0.72
C ILE A 47 3.39 -10.64 0.03
N SER A 48 2.23 -11.23 0.41
CA SER A 48 0.91 -10.80 -0.06
C SER A 48 0.52 -9.42 0.46
N ASP A 49 0.94 -9.09 1.68
CA ASP A 49 0.61 -7.81 2.31
C ASP A 49 1.42 -6.68 1.69
N ILE A 50 2.69 -6.94 1.35
CA ILE A 50 3.51 -5.99 0.58
C ILE A 50 2.87 -5.68 -0.78
N GLU A 51 2.40 -6.70 -1.50
CA GLU A 51 1.70 -6.51 -2.78
C GLU A 51 0.43 -5.69 -2.61
N SER A 52 -0.43 -6.07 -1.66
CA SER A 52 -1.69 -5.37 -1.38
C SER A 52 -1.45 -3.92 -0.97
N PHE A 53 -0.44 -3.67 -0.13
CA PHE A 53 -0.06 -2.35 0.32
C PHE A 53 0.41 -1.45 -0.83
N CYS A 54 1.30 -1.94 -1.70
CA CYS A 54 1.75 -1.18 -2.86
C CYS A 54 0.59 -0.85 -3.80
N ASN A 55 -0.31 -1.80 -4.03
CA ASN A 55 -1.48 -1.61 -4.88
C ASN A 55 -2.48 -0.61 -4.27
N ALA A 56 -2.66 -0.61 -2.95
CA ALA A 56 -3.54 0.34 -2.26
C ALA A 56 -3.05 1.79 -2.38
N PHE A 57 -1.74 2.01 -2.37
CA PHE A 57 -1.14 3.33 -2.57
C PHE A 57 -0.80 3.66 -4.04
N SER A 58 -1.24 2.83 -4.99
CA SER A 58 -1.10 3.10 -6.43
C SER A 58 -1.99 4.28 -6.86
N HIS A 59 -1.96 4.61 -8.14
CA HIS A 59 -2.79 5.70 -8.68
C HIS A 59 -4.26 5.59 -8.22
N PRO A 60 -4.87 6.72 -7.76
CA PRO A 60 -4.45 8.12 -7.86
C PRO A 60 -3.47 8.60 -6.76
N HIS A 61 -3.06 7.73 -5.85
CA HIS A 61 -2.07 8.05 -4.83
C HIS A 61 -0.66 8.11 -5.43
N SER A 62 0.30 8.62 -4.64
CA SER A 62 1.66 8.88 -5.12
C SER A 62 2.61 7.68 -5.03
N GLY A 63 2.13 6.48 -4.77
CA GLY A 63 2.88 5.24 -4.67
C GLY A 63 3.38 4.91 -3.26
N ALA A 64 3.59 3.63 -2.97
CA ALA A 64 4.19 3.17 -1.73
C ALA A 64 5.69 3.51 -1.69
N LYS A 65 6.20 3.87 -0.52
CA LYS A 65 7.55 4.44 -0.33
C LYS A 65 8.52 3.39 0.22
N THR A 66 9.73 3.42 -0.26
CA THR A 66 10.85 2.63 0.26
C THR A 66 12.18 3.33 -0.09
N GLU A 67 13.30 2.75 0.28
CA GLU A 67 14.63 3.24 -0.04
C GLU A 67 15.39 2.22 -0.89
N ILE A 68 16.26 2.72 -1.75
CA ILE A 68 17.29 1.94 -2.43
C ILE A 68 18.60 2.74 -2.43
N ASN A 69 19.67 2.16 -1.91
CA ASN A 69 20.98 2.82 -1.79
C ASN A 69 20.90 4.22 -1.15
N GLY A 70 20.07 4.39 -0.12
CA GLY A 70 19.87 5.66 0.60
C GLY A 70 19.00 6.69 -0.14
N THR A 71 18.42 6.33 -1.28
CA THR A 71 17.51 7.20 -2.04
C THR A 71 16.08 6.74 -1.85
N ASP A 72 15.19 7.66 -1.48
CA ASP A 72 13.76 7.40 -1.39
C ASP A 72 13.18 7.15 -2.79
N VAL A 73 12.43 6.08 -2.90
CA VAL A 73 11.74 5.69 -4.14
C VAL A 73 10.29 5.33 -3.86
N ARG A 74 9.48 5.33 -4.90
CA ARG A 74 8.06 4.98 -4.86
C ARG A 74 7.78 3.82 -5.79
N ILE A 75 6.96 2.89 -5.31
CA ILE A 75 6.50 1.72 -6.06
C ILE A 75 4.99 1.84 -6.22
N PHE A 76 4.51 1.79 -7.47
CA PHE A 76 3.08 1.87 -7.77
C PHE A 76 2.43 0.49 -7.84
N LYS A 77 3.09 -0.48 -8.49
CA LYS A 77 2.60 -1.85 -8.59
C LYS A 77 3.73 -2.83 -8.40
N ILE A 78 3.42 -3.90 -7.71
CA ILE A 78 4.34 -5.02 -7.52
C ILE A 78 3.51 -6.31 -7.50
N LYS A 79 4.08 -7.43 -7.94
CA LYS A 79 3.42 -8.74 -7.93
C LYS A 79 4.20 -9.70 -7.07
N SER A 80 3.50 -10.45 -6.22
CA SER A 80 4.11 -11.47 -5.37
C SER A 80 4.01 -12.87 -5.99
N PHE A 81 5.05 -13.67 -5.76
CA PHE A 81 5.12 -15.05 -6.20
C PHE A 81 5.65 -15.91 -5.05
N LYS A 82 4.79 -16.71 -4.44
CA LYS A 82 5.17 -17.68 -3.41
C LYS A 82 5.94 -18.84 -4.04
N LYS A 83 7.02 -19.28 -3.40
CA LYS A 83 7.83 -20.41 -3.85
C LYS A 83 8.07 -21.41 -2.73
N LYS A 84 8.21 -22.73 -3.09
CA LYS A 84 8.65 -23.77 -2.15
C LYS A 84 10.07 -23.51 -1.61
N LYS A 85 11.01 -23.09 -2.48
CA LYS A 85 12.36 -22.69 -2.07
C LYS A 85 12.31 -21.23 -1.63
N LYS A 86 12.51 -21.01 -0.34
CA LYS A 86 12.49 -19.69 0.30
C LYS A 86 13.89 -19.06 0.28
N PHE A 87 13.93 -17.75 0.20
CA PHE A 87 15.13 -16.98 0.47
C PHE A 87 15.34 -16.86 1.99
N HIS A 88 16.59 -16.78 2.43
CA HIS A 88 16.90 -16.48 3.82
C HIS A 88 16.41 -15.05 4.16
N SER A 89 15.99 -14.81 5.40
CA SER A 89 15.47 -13.50 5.83
C SER A 89 16.45 -12.35 5.57
N PHE A 90 17.76 -12.62 5.69
CA PHE A 90 18.81 -11.67 5.34
C PHE A 90 18.78 -11.22 3.87
N GLN A 91 18.20 -12.01 2.97
CA GLN A 91 18.11 -11.71 1.54
C GLN A 91 16.88 -10.87 1.19
N THR A 92 15.99 -10.62 2.14
CA THR A 92 14.77 -9.82 1.90
C THR A 92 15.12 -8.44 1.35
N GLY A 93 14.41 -8.05 0.30
CA GLY A 93 14.64 -6.79 -0.42
C GLY A 93 15.76 -6.82 -1.46
N LEU A 94 16.60 -7.88 -1.49
CA LEU A 94 17.72 -8.00 -2.43
C LEU A 94 17.23 -8.19 -3.86
N ILE A 95 17.76 -7.43 -4.79
CA ILE A 95 17.55 -7.62 -6.23
C ILE A 95 18.43 -8.78 -6.71
N PHE A 96 17.84 -9.97 -6.85
CA PHE A 96 18.60 -11.18 -7.23
C PHE A 96 18.55 -11.49 -8.73
N LYS A 97 17.61 -10.86 -9.46
CA LYS A 97 17.47 -11.02 -10.91
C LYS A 97 16.88 -9.74 -11.50
N LYS A 98 17.32 -9.40 -12.71
CA LYS A 98 16.80 -8.25 -13.46
C LYS A 98 16.69 -8.59 -14.95
N SER A 99 15.64 -8.11 -15.59
CA SER A 99 15.46 -8.10 -17.04
C SER A 99 15.34 -6.65 -17.55
N LYS A 100 15.05 -6.46 -18.83
CA LYS A 100 14.86 -5.11 -19.41
C LYS A 100 13.74 -4.33 -18.70
N LYS A 101 12.65 -5.01 -18.33
CA LYS A 101 11.45 -4.40 -17.74
C LYS A 101 11.22 -4.78 -16.27
N ASN A 102 11.70 -5.93 -15.84
CA ASN A 102 11.33 -6.47 -14.54
C ASN A 102 12.53 -6.58 -13.60
N ILE A 103 12.29 -6.20 -12.35
CA ILE A 103 13.20 -6.34 -11.20
C ILE A 103 12.61 -7.43 -10.30
N PHE A 104 13.41 -8.42 -9.96
CA PHE A 104 13.01 -9.53 -9.10
C PHE A 104 13.65 -9.35 -7.73
N ILE A 105 12.81 -9.25 -6.70
CA ILE A 105 13.20 -8.90 -5.33
C ILE A 105 12.96 -10.10 -4.44
N ALA A 106 14.00 -10.53 -3.72
CA ALA A 106 13.94 -11.67 -2.82
C ALA A 106 13.07 -11.38 -1.58
N HIS A 107 12.32 -12.39 -1.14
CA HIS A 107 11.53 -12.35 0.09
C HIS A 107 11.51 -13.75 0.74
N GLY A 108 11.37 -13.81 2.08
CA GLY A 108 11.38 -15.06 2.82
C GLY A 108 10.34 -16.10 2.36
N GLU A 109 9.20 -15.66 1.82
CA GLU A 109 8.15 -16.55 1.30
C GLU A 109 8.23 -16.81 -0.22
N GLY A 110 9.14 -16.14 -0.93
CA GLY A 110 9.24 -16.23 -2.38
C GLY A 110 9.95 -15.04 -3.00
N TYR A 111 9.35 -14.38 -3.96
CA TYR A 111 9.91 -13.16 -4.57
C TYR A 111 8.82 -12.23 -5.06
N LEU A 112 9.18 -10.96 -5.16
CA LEU A 112 8.35 -9.90 -5.74
C LEU A 112 8.88 -9.54 -7.13
N VAL A 113 7.98 -9.16 -8.03
CA VAL A 113 8.31 -8.67 -9.37
C VAL A 113 7.79 -7.25 -9.52
N LEU A 114 8.70 -6.34 -9.77
CA LEU A 114 8.45 -4.93 -9.99
C LEU A 114 8.75 -4.57 -11.43
N ASP A 115 7.80 -3.97 -12.17
CA ASP A 115 8.08 -3.37 -13.47
C ASP A 115 8.88 -2.08 -13.25
N THR A 116 9.90 -1.84 -14.09
CA THR A 116 10.70 -0.61 -14.02
C THR A 116 9.86 0.65 -14.25
N ASP A 117 8.73 0.51 -14.95
CA ASP A 117 7.81 1.62 -15.19
C ASP A 117 6.97 1.97 -13.95
N ASP A 118 6.86 1.07 -12.99
CA ASP A 118 6.18 1.29 -11.71
C ASP A 118 7.12 1.79 -10.60
N LEU A 119 8.39 2.12 -10.91
CA LEU A 119 9.38 2.68 -9.97
C LEU A 119 9.66 4.15 -10.27
N TYR A 120 9.66 4.99 -9.23
CA TYR A 120 9.95 6.43 -9.29
C TYR A 120 10.92 6.86 -8.17
N PRO A 121 11.77 7.90 -8.42
CA PRO A 121 11.92 8.62 -9.67
C PRO A 121 12.63 7.79 -10.75
N LYS A 122 12.39 8.09 -12.01
CA LYS A 122 12.98 7.38 -13.17
C LYS A 122 14.50 7.54 -13.29
N SER A 123 15.08 8.48 -12.57
CA SER A 123 16.54 8.66 -12.45
C SER A 123 17.20 7.51 -11.69
N VAL A 124 16.50 6.89 -10.77
CA VAL A 124 17.00 5.73 -10.02
C VAL A 124 17.05 4.50 -10.92
N LYS A 125 18.22 3.91 -11.06
CA LYS A 125 18.47 2.72 -11.90
C LYS A 125 18.96 1.55 -11.04
N PRO A 126 18.05 0.77 -10.45
CA PRO A 126 18.43 -0.37 -9.62
C PRO A 126 19.33 -1.37 -10.37
N ARG A 127 20.31 -1.94 -9.68
CA ARG A 127 21.25 -2.94 -10.21
C ARG A 127 21.08 -4.27 -9.49
N LEU A 128 21.61 -5.32 -10.08
CA LEU A 128 21.74 -6.60 -9.38
C LEU A 128 22.60 -6.42 -8.12
N GLY A 129 22.14 -6.99 -7.00
CA GLY A 129 22.79 -6.84 -5.71
C GLY A 129 22.33 -5.62 -4.90
N ASP A 130 21.67 -4.64 -5.49
CA ASP A 130 21.03 -3.56 -4.74
C ASP A 130 19.89 -4.12 -3.86
N ARG A 131 19.55 -3.37 -2.81
CA ARG A 131 18.54 -3.79 -1.86
C ARG A 131 17.50 -2.69 -1.64
N PHE A 132 16.24 -3.06 -1.77
CA PHE A 132 15.15 -2.27 -1.22
C PHE A 132 15.08 -2.44 0.29
N PHE A 133 14.99 -1.33 0.98
CA PHE A 133 14.99 -1.29 2.44
C PHE A 133 14.17 -0.09 2.92
N THR A 134 13.58 -0.20 4.09
CA THR A 134 12.95 0.94 4.79
C THR A 134 13.49 0.95 6.22
N SER A 135 14.05 2.06 6.65
CA SER A 135 14.60 2.18 8.01
C SER A 135 13.51 2.04 9.07
N SER A 136 13.84 1.41 10.20
CA SER A 136 12.90 1.22 11.32
C SER A 136 12.29 2.55 11.77
N LYS A 137 13.09 3.61 11.81
CA LYS A 137 12.61 4.96 12.17
C LYS A 137 11.49 5.47 11.24
N LYS A 138 11.58 5.23 9.91
CA LYS A 138 10.52 5.62 8.96
C LYS A 138 9.26 4.80 9.17
N ILE A 139 9.40 3.50 9.46
CA ILE A 139 8.28 2.61 9.78
C ILE A 139 7.60 3.04 11.08
N GLU A 140 8.36 3.24 12.15
CA GLU A 140 7.86 3.68 13.45
C GLU A 140 7.12 5.02 13.35
N ASN A 141 7.71 6.00 12.67
CA ASN A 141 7.05 7.28 12.44
C ASN A 141 5.74 7.12 11.67
N SER A 142 5.68 6.22 10.68
CA SER A 142 4.46 6.00 9.90
C SER A 142 3.33 5.40 10.75
N PHE A 143 3.64 4.60 11.77
CA PHE A 143 2.65 4.02 12.68
C PHE A 143 2.24 4.97 13.81
N SER A 144 3.16 5.79 14.28
CA SER A 144 2.91 6.69 15.42
C SER A 144 2.22 7.99 14.99
N THR A 145 2.44 8.45 13.78
CA THR A 145 1.86 9.72 13.31
C THR A 145 0.37 9.55 12.98
N ARG A 146 -0.45 10.37 13.61
CA ARG A 146 -1.89 10.46 13.32
C ARG A 146 -2.19 11.77 12.62
N ILE A 147 -3.10 11.74 11.68
CA ILE A 147 -3.51 12.93 10.93
C ILE A 147 -4.99 13.20 11.17
N GLN A 148 -5.29 14.41 11.59
CA GLN A 148 -6.66 14.89 11.66
C GLN A 148 -7.02 15.62 10.36
N TYR A 149 -8.22 15.32 9.86
CA TYR A 149 -8.77 15.92 8.66
C TYR A 149 -10.02 16.72 8.96
N THR A 150 -10.23 17.80 8.23
CA THR A 150 -11.53 18.48 8.16
C THR A 150 -12.55 17.57 7.45
N PRO A 151 -13.87 17.86 7.59
CA PRO A 151 -14.90 17.14 6.83
C PRO A 151 -14.72 17.19 5.31
N ASP A 152 -14.13 18.28 4.78
CA ASP A 152 -13.80 18.46 3.37
C ASP A 152 -12.42 17.81 2.99
N GLY A 153 -11.77 17.12 3.92
CA GLY A 153 -10.60 16.31 3.68
C GLY A 153 -9.26 17.04 3.71
N LYS A 154 -9.20 18.27 4.19
CA LYS A 154 -7.93 18.98 4.40
C LYS A 154 -7.28 18.55 5.72
N VAL A 155 -5.96 18.48 5.73
CA VAL A 155 -5.18 18.18 6.95
C VAL A 155 -5.30 19.36 7.91
N ILE A 156 -5.71 19.06 9.17
CA ILE A 156 -5.75 20.05 10.26
C ILE A 156 -4.47 19.98 11.06
N LYS A 157 -4.05 18.75 11.44
CA LYS A 157 -2.95 18.54 12.39
C LYS A 157 -2.34 17.17 12.20
N GLU A 158 -1.01 17.09 12.37
CA GLU A 158 -0.24 15.87 12.59
C GLU A 158 0.01 15.72 14.09
N ILE A 159 -0.29 14.55 14.65
CA ILE A 159 -0.16 14.24 16.09
C ILE A 159 0.77 13.05 16.25
#